data_1a88ac180e6d19e81aa4e7bffe1476d0
#
_entry.id   1a88ac180e6d19e81aa4e7bffe1476d0
#
_cell.length_a   1.000
_cell.length_b   1.000
_cell.length_c   1.000
_cell.angle_alpha   90.00
_cell.angle_beta   90.00
_cell.angle_gamma   90.00
#
_symmetry.space_group_name_H-M   'P 1'
#
loop_
_entity.id
_entity.type
_entity.pdbx_description
1 polymer ?
#
loop_
_entity_poly.entity_id
_entity_poly.type
_entity_poly.pdbx_seq_one_letter_code
_entity_poly.pdbx_strand_id
1 'polypeptide(L)'
;MKNNKSIFNIKSLLGLLLCITLFNACDKDDDKSFEQTRLFRPVLNEDLFSEGNTIIVNMGKLKEAESYTLEVSRDTFTTIEYTIQADTNYVEINKTLVGEDLFWNTLYQVRATAHASDPQYDSKLSDLGNVRTQRFPTILNIPEAYDVTDVAARVTWTPAGAAVTGIKVFAAEDLKLQEPLFEETPVSSEENDNGEGFVEGLSPETAYQIAIYSGEDIRGWVNYTTKVADIDASDPNVIDIRENESASAVADAVAAAPDGATILVKRGVTYDLPGDNLTKSITIQAAYGFGEQKAKLYTTGNWNIEGNSNIDHIRFVDLELRGEDFSGDYIFNPNTDNIYVREVSFENCQIGTLRGIMRIRGTVEIDNFIINNSVVDSIGNYGIITADTNPADAGETPTARFNNITFSNSTFNKVDTGVQSRNNSQSLVIESCTFANFINTGARFLRYRGGDGNNNVANGIQIRNSIFGHSWDQSGEGVY
;
A
#
# COMPACT_ATOMS: atom_id res chain seq x y z
N MET A 1 -66.59 81.82 -73.33
CA MET A 1 -67.33 80.53 -73.19
C MET A 1 -66.39 79.40 -72.74
N LYS A 2 -66.85 78.66 -71.80
CA LYS A 2 -66.41 77.41 -71.16
C LYS A 2 -65.53 77.51 -69.94
N ASN A 3 -66.20 77.28 -68.83
CA ASN A 3 -65.77 76.95 -67.55
C ASN A 3 -64.85 75.72 -67.51
N ASN A 4 -63.83 75.78 -66.72
CA ASN A 4 -63.23 74.57 -66.23
C ASN A 4 -63.14 74.66 -64.69
N LYS A 5 -64.06 73.96 -64.02
CA LYS A 5 -64.01 73.71 -62.54
C LYS A 5 -62.92 72.76 -62.25
N SER A 6 -61.97 73.23 -61.40
CA SER A 6 -61.01 72.34 -60.74
C SER A 6 -61.78 71.51 -59.68
N ILE A 7 -61.86 70.19 -59.93
CA ILE A 7 -62.32 69.22 -58.92
C ILE A 7 -61.09 68.83 -58.11
N PHE A 8 -60.94 69.49 -56.98
CA PHE A 8 -60.00 69.04 -55.98
C PHE A 8 -60.45 67.67 -55.43
N ASN A 9 -59.76 66.67 -55.77
CA ASN A 9 -60.15 65.27 -55.55
C ASN A 9 -60.02 64.95 -54.05
N ILE A 10 -61.11 64.72 -53.33
CA ILE A 10 -61.19 64.33 -51.91
C ILE A 10 -60.26 63.13 -51.57
N LYS A 11 -60.03 62.29 -52.59
CA LYS A 11 -59.09 61.14 -52.44
C LYS A 11 -57.63 61.56 -52.23
N SER A 12 -57.19 62.70 -52.80
CA SER A 12 -55.86 63.26 -52.62
C SER A 12 -55.66 63.85 -51.17
N LEU A 13 -56.76 64.47 -50.71
CA LEU A 13 -56.75 65.03 -49.33
C LEU A 13 -56.73 63.89 -48.25
N LEU A 14 -57.48 62.80 -48.53
CA LEU A 14 -57.47 61.61 -47.62
C LEU A 14 -56.10 60.89 -47.64
N GLY A 15 -55.44 60.82 -48.79
CA GLY A 15 -54.11 60.26 -48.97
C GLY A 15 -53.05 61.08 -48.20
N LEU A 16 -53.16 62.44 -48.28
CA LEU A 16 -52.22 63.31 -47.57
C LEU A 16 -52.46 63.26 -46.02
N LEU A 17 -53.71 63.14 -45.55
CA LEU A 17 -54.04 63.00 -44.14
C LEU A 17 -53.57 61.64 -43.58
N LEU A 18 -53.66 60.55 -44.39
CA LEU A 18 -53.17 59.24 -44.03
C LEU A 18 -51.62 59.20 -43.96
N CYS A 19 -50.92 59.92 -44.81
CA CYS A 19 -49.46 60.04 -44.72
C CYS A 19 -49.02 60.85 -43.51
N ILE A 20 -49.72 61.88 -43.08
CA ILE A 20 -49.38 62.67 -41.91
C ILE A 20 -49.62 61.90 -40.64
N THR A 21 -50.58 60.98 -40.55
CA THR A 21 -50.80 60.11 -39.39
C THR A 21 -49.78 59.01 -39.35
N LEU A 22 -49.19 58.57 -40.44
CA LEU A 22 -48.11 57.54 -40.39
C LEU A 22 -46.75 58.12 -40.00
N PHE A 23 -46.53 59.42 -40.12
CA PHE A 23 -45.26 60.03 -39.59
C PHE A 23 -45.27 60.40 -38.13
N ASN A 24 -46.45 60.37 -37.45
CA ASN A 24 -46.54 60.56 -36.02
C ASN A 24 -46.54 59.20 -35.22
N ALA A 25 -46.42 58.07 -35.93
CA ALA A 25 -46.29 56.74 -35.27
C ALA A 25 -44.85 56.30 -34.94
N CYS A 26 -43.89 57.18 -35.20
CA CYS A 26 -42.58 57.05 -34.54
C CYS A 26 -42.59 57.96 -33.31
N ASP A 27 -43.30 57.55 -32.29
CA ASP A 27 -42.92 57.92 -30.93
C ASP A 27 -41.48 57.42 -30.78
N LYS A 28 -40.58 58.36 -30.52
CA LYS A 28 -39.35 57.98 -29.84
C LYS A 28 -39.77 57.12 -28.71
N ASP A 29 -39.45 55.86 -28.76
CA ASP A 29 -39.36 55.09 -27.52
C ASP A 29 -38.55 56.00 -26.60
N ASP A 30 -39.21 56.57 -25.62
CA ASP A 30 -38.53 57.08 -24.47
C ASP A 30 -37.52 56.00 -24.12
N ASP A 31 -36.25 56.34 -24.06
CA ASP A 31 -35.23 55.48 -23.48
C ASP A 31 -35.78 55.13 -22.12
N LYS A 32 -36.57 54.03 -22.04
CA LYS A 32 -36.94 53.43 -20.78
C LYS A 32 -35.58 53.02 -20.22
N SER A 33 -35.02 53.88 -19.38
CA SER A 33 -33.93 53.47 -18.52
C SER A 33 -34.48 52.28 -17.73
N PHE A 34 -34.13 51.08 -18.22
CA PHE A 34 -34.45 49.89 -17.46
C PHE A 34 -33.80 50.09 -16.08
N GLU A 35 -34.58 49.96 -15.00
CA GLU A 35 -34.04 49.98 -13.68
C GLU A 35 -32.91 48.99 -13.63
N GLN A 36 -31.73 49.42 -13.17
CA GLN A 36 -30.59 48.57 -13.04
C GLN A 36 -30.96 47.40 -12.12
N THR A 37 -30.84 46.20 -12.61
CA THR A 37 -31.15 45.00 -11.86
C THR A 37 -29.89 44.32 -11.40
N ARG A 38 -29.98 43.50 -10.39
CA ARG A 38 -28.87 42.69 -9.91
C ARG A 38 -28.24 41.86 -11.04
N LEU A 39 -26.92 41.81 -11.09
CA LEU A 39 -26.16 40.98 -12.01
C LEU A 39 -26.59 39.52 -11.94
N PHE A 40 -26.58 38.85 -13.08
CA PHE A 40 -26.69 37.39 -13.11
C PHE A 40 -25.53 36.74 -12.38
N ARG A 41 -25.77 35.55 -11.84
CA ARG A 41 -24.69 34.74 -11.27
C ARG A 41 -23.68 34.39 -12.34
N PRO A 42 -22.36 34.44 -12.04
CA PRO A 42 -21.36 33.90 -12.94
C PRO A 42 -21.69 32.45 -13.32
N VAL A 43 -21.52 32.13 -14.60
CA VAL A 43 -21.65 30.77 -15.12
C VAL A 43 -20.41 30.47 -15.95
N LEU A 44 -20.00 29.23 -16.00
CA LEU A 44 -18.87 28.79 -16.80
C LEU A 44 -19.25 28.74 -18.29
N ASN A 45 -18.32 29.08 -19.17
CA ASN A 45 -18.39 28.80 -20.59
C ASN A 45 -18.06 27.34 -20.91
N GLU A 46 -17.19 26.75 -20.09
CA GLU A 46 -16.75 25.37 -20.13
C GLU A 46 -16.47 24.90 -18.71
N ASP A 47 -16.51 23.59 -18.46
CA ASP A 47 -16.23 23.03 -17.13
C ASP A 47 -14.86 23.49 -16.62
N LEU A 48 -14.72 23.61 -15.28
CA LEU A 48 -13.42 23.86 -14.67
C LEU A 48 -12.45 22.78 -15.09
N PHE A 49 -11.25 23.15 -15.50
CA PHE A 49 -10.19 22.19 -15.79
C PHE A 49 -8.85 22.65 -15.22
N SER A 50 -7.87 21.74 -15.20
CA SER A 50 -6.53 22.06 -14.70
C SER A 50 -5.46 21.75 -15.74
N GLU A 51 -4.44 22.62 -15.78
CA GLU A 51 -3.18 22.39 -16.46
C GLU A 51 -2.08 22.29 -15.41
N GLY A 52 -1.53 21.09 -15.21
CA GLY A 52 -0.65 20.84 -14.07
C GLY A 52 -1.38 21.08 -12.75
N ASN A 53 -0.84 21.98 -11.94
CA ASN A 53 -1.45 22.47 -10.70
C ASN A 53 -2.10 23.86 -10.81
N THR A 54 -2.29 24.36 -12.02
CA THR A 54 -3.06 25.59 -12.29
C THR A 54 -4.52 25.24 -12.57
N ILE A 55 -5.47 25.97 -11.98
CA ILE A 55 -6.90 25.83 -12.21
C ILE A 55 -7.34 26.91 -13.18
N ILE A 56 -8.01 26.52 -14.26
CA ILE A 56 -8.53 27.42 -15.28
C ILE A 56 -10.02 27.63 -15.06
N VAL A 57 -10.40 28.90 -14.88
CA VAL A 57 -11.77 29.36 -14.69
C VAL A 57 -12.16 30.26 -15.87
N ASN A 58 -13.03 29.76 -16.75
CA ASN A 58 -13.52 30.52 -17.89
C ASN A 58 -15.03 30.78 -17.75
N MET A 59 -15.37 32.00 -17.31
CA MET A 59 -16.75 32.40 -17.04
C MET A 59 -17.35 33.16 -18.27
N GLY A 60 -18.65 33.10 -18.41
CA GLY A 60 -19.38 33.94 -19.32
C GLY A 60 -19.21 35.41 -18.94
N LYS A 61 -18.85 36.27 -19.92
CA LYS A 61 -18.68 37.70 -19.69
C LYS A 61 -20.03 38.36 -19.39
N LEU A 62 -20.14 38.98 -18.23
CA LEU A 62 -21.27 39.82 -17.85
C LEU A 62 -20.95 41.27 -18.21
N LYS A 63 -21.77 41.88 -19.09
CA LYS A 63 -21.53 43.21 -19.66
C LYS A 63 -21.39 44.32 -18.62
N GLU A 64 -22.16 44.21 -17.53
CA GLU A 64 -22.25 45.23 -16.47
C GLU A 64 -21.38 44.85 -15.23
N ALA A 65 -20.60 43.77 -15.33
CA ALA A 65 -19.68 43.43 -14.24
C ALA A 65 -18.34 44.14 -14.40
N GLU A 66 -17.88 44.81 -13.34
CA GLU A 66 -16.58 45.48 -13.29
C GLU A 66 -15.47 44.55 -12.79
N SER A 67 -15.83 43.62 -11.90
CA SER A 67 -14.88 42.66 -11.35
C SER A 67 -15.60 41.41 -10.84
N TYR A 68 -14.80 40.43 -10.44
CA TYR A 68 -15.24 39.16 -9.87
C TYR A 68 -14.45 38.86 -8.60
N THR A 69 -15.12 38.31 -7.59
CA THR A 69 -14.47 37.63 -6.47
C THR A 69 -14.61 36.15 -6.66
N LEU A 70 -13.50 35.41 -6.70
CA LEU A 70 -13.48 33.97 -6.69
C LEU A 70 -13.02 33.47 -5.31
N GLU A 71 -13.69 32.47 -4.77
CA GLU A 71 -13.32 31.79 -3.54
C GLU A 71 -13.01 30.34 -3.86
N VAL A 72 -11.91 29.84 -3.30
CA VAL A 72 -11.40 28.49 -3.54
C VAL A 72 -11.31 27.75 -2.22
N SER A 73 -11.75 26.48 -2.23
CA SER A 73 -11.77 25.61 -1.07
C SER A 73 -11.41 24.17 -1.44
N ARG A 74 -11.00 23.36 -0.46
CA ARG A 74 -10.79 21.91 -0.58
C ARG A 74 -11.74 21.10 0.30
N ASP A 75 -12.54 21.75 1.13
CA ASP A 75 -13.39 21.16 2.18
C ASP A 75 -14.85 21.60 2.08
N THR A 76 -15.35 21.79 0.86
CA THR A 76 -16.72 22.25 0.58
C THR A 76 -17.08 23.59 1.23
N PHE A 77 -16.11 24.52 1.21
CA PHE A 77 -16.21 25.89 1.76
C PHE A 77 -16.43 25.96 3.28
N THR A 78 -16.01 24.93 4.01
CA THR A 78 -15.85 25.04 5.45
C THR A 78 -14.72 26.01 5.78
N THR A 79 -13.65 25.94 4.98
CA THR A 79 -12.52 26.89 4.95
C THR A 79 -12.40 27.48 3.55
N ILE A 80 -12.19 28.79 3.46
CA ILE A 80 -11.78 29.46 2.19
C ILE A 80 -10.28 29.56 2.21
N GLU A 81 -9.61 28.86 1.30
CA GLU A 81 -8.14 28.90 1.19
C GLU A 81 -7.66 30.14 0.48
N TYR A 82 -8.33 30.48 -0.63
CA TYR A 82 -7.99 31.69 -1.40
C TYR A 82 -9.24 32.50 -1.72
N THR A 83 -9.09 33.83 -1.58
CA THR A 83 -10.06 34.82 -2.07
C THR A 83 -9.34 35.67 -3.11
N ILE A 84 -9.81 35.61 -4.35
CA ILE A 84 -9.14 36.21 -5.50
C ILE A 84 -10.06 37.30 -6.08
N GLN A 85 -9.50 38.51 -6.27
CA GLN A 85 -10.15 39.57 -7.02
C GLN A 85 -9.65 39.54 -8.47
N ALA A 86 -10.57 39.52 -9.42
CA ALA A 86 -10.26 39.50 -10.85
C ALA A 86 -11.10 40.56 -11.58
N ASP A 87 -10.48 41.28 -12.50
CA ASP A 87 -11.10 42.24 -13.41
C ASP A 87 -11.51 41.61 -14.75
N THR A 88 -11.33 40.31 -14.88
CA THR A 88 -11.61 39.51 -16.07
C THR A 88 -12.42 38.27 -15.74
N ASN A 89 -13.18 37.80 -16.72
CA ASN A 89 -13.95 36.56 -16.64
C ASN A 89 -13.12 35.28 -16.94
N TYR A 90 -11.84 35.43 -17.29
CA TYR A 90 -10.89 34.34 -17.48
C TYR A 90 -9.81 34.46 -16.40
N VAL A 91 -9.69 33.46 -15.54
CA VAL A 91 -8.79 33.47 -14.39
C VAL A 91 -7.99 32.17 -14.33
N GLU A 92 -6.67 32.31 -14.27
CA GLU A 92 -5.75 31.20 -14.02
C GLU A 92 -5.31 31.25 -12.55
N ILE A 93 -5.84 30.33 -11.75
CA ILE A 93 -5.50 30.22 -10.33
C ILE A 93 -4.21 29.42 -10.23
N ASN A 94 -3.10 30.10 -10.00
CA ASN A 94 -1.75 29.55 -9.97
C ASN A 94 -0.89 30.29 -8.94
N LYS A 95 0.37 29.86 -8.79
CA LYS A 95 1.35 30.47 -7.85
C LYS A 95 1.46 31.99 -7.98
N THR A 96 1.46 32.51 -9.18
CA THR A 96 1.58 33.95 -9.42
C THR A 96 0.40 34.73 -8.84
N LEU A 97 -0.79 34.15 -8.91
CA LEU A 97 -2.02 34.80 -8.49
C LEU A 97 -2.28 34.64 -6.98
N VAL A 98 -1.99 33.47 -6.40
CA VAL A 98 -2.30 33.18 -4.99
C VAL A 98 -1.08 33.22 -4.07
N GLY A 99 0.14 33.39 -4.62
CA GLY A 99 1.39 33.54 -3.86
C GLY A 99 2.12 32.23 -3.53
N GLU A 100 1.48 31.07 -3.80
CA GLU A 100 2.05 29.73 -3.54
C GLU A 100 1.54 28.71 -4.54
N ASP A 101 2.24 27.58 -4.66
CA ASP A 101 1.82 26.50 -5.54
C ASP A 101 0.55 25.84 -5.00
N LEU A 102 -0.41 25.56 -5.89
CA LEU A 102 -1.54 24.70 -5.56
C LEU A 102 -1.04 23.25 -5.36
N PHE A 103 -1.73 22.50 -4.53
CA PHE A 103 -1.42 21.07 -4.36
C PHE A 103 -1.71 20.30 -5.64
N TRP A 104 -0.84 19.37 -5.95
CA TRP A 104 -1.03 18.39 -7.02
C TRP A 104 -2.04 17.31 -6.64
N ASN A 105 -2.72 16.72 -7.63
CA ASN A 105 -3.71 15.65 -7.46
C ASN A 105 -4.78 15.95 -6.39
N THR A 106 -5.12 17.22 -6.21
CA THR A 106 -6.02 17.70 -5.14
C THR A 106 -7.31 18.24 -5.72
N LEU A 107 -8.44 17.89 -5.11
CA LEU A 107 -9.75 18.38 -5.49
C LEU A 107 -9.98 19.76 -4.88
N TYR A 108 -10.25 20.74 -5.73
CA TYR A 108 -10.64 22.09 -5.36
C TYR A 108 -12.07 22.39 -5.78
N GLN A 109 -12.78 23.17 -4.98
CA GLN A 109 -14.08 23.76 -5.32
C GLN A 109 -13.90 25.26 -5.56
N VAL A 110 -14.60 25.78 -6.54
CA VAL A 110 -14.55 27.21 -6.89
C VAL A 110 -15.95 27.79 -6.91
N ARG A 111 -16.13 28.95 -6.31
CA ARG A 111 -17.36 29.74 -6.39
C ARG A 111 -17.04 31.21 -6.68
N ALA A 112 -17.97 31.93 -7.29
CA ALA A 112 -17.71 33.30 -7.70
C ALA A 112 -18.90 34.24 -7.48
N THR A 113 -18.57 35.52 -7.26
CA THR A 113 -19.51 36.64 -7.23
C THR A 113 -19.06 37.68 -8.27
N ALA A 114 -19.97 38.18 -9.09
CA ALA A 114 -19.72 39.30 -10.01
C ALA A 114 -20.13 40.61 -9.33
N HIS A 115 -19.30 41.64 -9.45
CA HIS A 115 -19.49 42.97 -8.86
C HIS A 115 -19.86 44.00 -9.91
N ALA A 116 -20.91 44.75 -9.62
CA ALA A 116 -21.31 45.93 -10.40
C ALA A 116 -20.63 47.17 -9.86
N SER A 117 -20.75 48.30 -10.58
CA SER A 117 -20.28 49.63 -10.14
C SER A 117 -20.94 50.09 -8.81
N ASP A 118 -22.17 49.64 -8.56
CA ASP A 118 -22.90 49.83 -7.31
C ASP A 118 -23.11 48.45 -6.67
N PRO A 119 -22.56 48.19 -5.45
CA PRO A 119 -22.62 46.89 -4.78
C PRO A 119 -24.02 46.36 -4.52
N GLN A 120 -25.05 47.23 -4.49
CA GLN A 120 -26.43 46.76 -4.36
C GLN A 120 -26.89 45.86 -5.52
N TYR A 121 -26.21 45.98 -6.67
CA TYR A 121 -26.50 45.22 -7.88
C TYR A 121 -25.53 44.06 -8.11
N ASP A 122 -24.67 43.73 -7.16
CA ASP A 122 -23.80 42.56 -7.21
C ASP A 122 -24.60 41.29 -7.42
N SER A 123 -24.00 40.33 -8.09
CA SER A 123 -24.63 39.02 -8.28
C SER A 123 -24.81 38.28 -6.95
N LYS A 124 -25.65 37.27 -6.92
CA LYS A 124 -25.58 36.26 -5.88
C LYS A 124 -24.38 35.36 -6.16
N LEU A 125 -23.84 34.77 -5.09
CA LEU A 125 -22.79 33.78 -5.14
C LEU A 125 -23.18 32.62 -6.06
N SER A 126 -22.28 32.20 -6.91
CA SER A 126 -22.44 31.07 -7.85
C SER A 126 -21.42 29.98 -7.51
N ASP A 127 -21.88 28.75 -7.35
CA ASP A 127 -21.04 27.59 -7.31
C ASP A 127 -20.64 27.26 -8.76
N LEU A 128 -19.34 27.26 -9.05
CA LEU A 128 -18.78 26.94 -10.37
C LEU A 128 -18.41 25.47 -10.50
N GLY A 129 -18.48 24.70 -9.40
CA GLY A 129 -18.16 23.28 -9.38
C GLY A 129 -16.78 22.96 -8.79
N ASN A 130 -16.26 21.83 -9.20
CA ASN A 130 -15.00 21.32 -8.68
C ASN A 130 -14.06 20.88 -9.81
N VAL A 131 -12.77 20.87 -9.51
CA VAL A 131 -11.70 20.42 -10.42
C VAL A 131 -10.59 19.77 -9.62
N ARG A 132 -10.01 18.70 -10.15
CA ARG A 132 -8.81 18.08 -9.58
C ARG A 132 -7.59 18.52 -10.36
N THR A 133 -6.60 19.07 -9.67
CA THR A 133 -5.28 19.34 -10.25
C THR A 133 -4.63 18.04 -10.73
N GLN A 134 -3.79 18.14 -11.76
CA GLN A 134 -3.12 16.96 -12.33
C GLN A 134 -2.15 16.32 -11.33
N ARG A 135 -1.75 15.08 -11.60
CA ARG A 135 -0.66 14.44 -10.86
C ARG A 135 0.68 15.06 -11.25
N PHE A 136 1.56 15.19 -10.26
CA PHE A 136 2.93 15.62 -10.53
C PHE A 136 3.63 14.60 -11.47
N PRO A 137 4.34 15.06 -12.51
CA PRO A 137 5.07 14.18 -13.42
C PRO A 137 6.37 13.68 -12.76
N THR A 138 6.22 12.76 -11.80
CA THR A 138 7.34 12.21 -11.03
C THR A 138 8.10 11.13 -11.81
N ILE A 139 9.42 11.09 -11.63
CA ILE A 139 10.28 9.97 -12.03
C ILE A 139 10.59 9.03 -10.85
N LEU A 140 10.19 9.40 -9.63
CA LEU A 140 10.41 8.65 -8.40
C LEU A 140 9.52 7.41 -8.37
N ASN A 141 10.07 6.27 -7.99
CA ASN A 141 9.32 5.03 -7.81
C ASN A 141 8.62 5.04 -6.42
N ILE A 142 7.54 4.26 -6.32
CA ILE A 142 6.89 4.01 -5.02
C ILE A 142 7.79 3.05 -4.25
N PRO A 143 8.13 3.33 -2.98
CA PRO A 143 8.97 2.45 -2.19
C PRO A 143 8.29 1.12 -1.87
N GLU A 144 9.06 0.06 -1.97
CA GLU A 144 8.70 -1.28 -1.51
C GLU A 144 9.08 -1.47 -0.03
N ALA A 145 8.54 -2.49 0.60
CA ALA A 145 8.83 -2.77 2.03
C ALA A 145 10.32 -3.02 2.32
N TYR A 146 11.08 -3.42 1.31
CA TYR A 146 12.52 -3.66 1.40
C TYR A 146 13.39 -2.42 1.03
N ASP A 147 12.74 -1.28 0.73
CA ASP A 147 13.41 -0.01 0.51
C ASP A 147 13.49 0.84 1.79
N VAL A 148 12.98 0.32 2.92
CA VAL A 148 12.94 1.05 4.18
C VAL A 148 13.45 0.16 5.31
N THR A 149 14.30 0.74 6.16
CA THR A 149 14.69 0.17 7.45
C THR A 149 14.04 1.00 8.57
N ASP A 150 14.50 0.84 9.79
CA ASP A 150 14.12 1.67 10.93
C ASP A 150 14.78 3.06 10.93
N VAL A 151 15.99 3.17 10.36
CA VAL A 151 16.82 4.37 10.42
C VAL A 151 17.28 4.88 9.06
N ALA A 152 16.86 4.22 7.97
CA ALA A 152 17.32 4.58 6.62
C ALA A 152 16.27 4.23 5.55
N ALA A 153 16.38 4.87 4.39
CA ALA A 153 15.55 4.61 3.21
C ALA A 153 16.41 4.52 1.95
N ARG A 154 16.11 3.56 1.08
CA ARG A 154 16.57 3.49 -0.29
C ARG A 154 15.55 4.20 -1.18
N VAL A 155 15.99 5.22 -1.87
CA VAL A 155 15.18 6.06 -2.74
C VAL A 155 15.48 5.68 -4.18
N THR A 156 14.47 5.19 -4.91
CA THR A 156 14.68 4.71 -6.29
C THR A 156 13.88 5.52 -7.29
N TRP A 157 14.44 5.72 -8.49
CA TRP A 157 13.78 6.43 -9.58
C TRP A 157 14.11 5.82 -10.94
N THR A 158 13.29 6.16 -11.93
CA THR A 158 13.59 5.82 -13.33
C THR A 158 14.36 6.97 -13.96
N PRO A 159 15.66 6.82 -14.28
CA PRO A 159 16.45 7.91 -14.85
C PRO A 159 15.81 8.46 -16.13
N ALA A 160 15.50 9.75 -16.15
CA ALA A 160 14.91 10.44 -17.28
C ALA A 160 15.16 11.96 -17.20
N GLY A 161 15.52 12.59 -18.32
CA GLY A 161 15.74 14.03 -18.41
C GLY A 161 16.97 14.50 -17.65
N ALA A 162 16.86 15.59 -16.87
CA ALA A 162 17.97 16.11 -16.09
C ALA A 162 18.35 15.14 -14.95
N ALA A 163 19.67 15.04 -14.67
CA ALA A 163 20.19 14.16 -13.63
C ALA A 163 19.66 14.54 -12.24
N VAL A 164 19.33 13.56 -11.41
CA VAL A 164 19.08 13.76 -9.99
C VAL A 164 20.39 14.09 -9.31
N THR A 165 20.43 15.18 -8.55
CA THR A 165 21.62 15.70 -7.88
C THR A 165 21.53 15.67 -6.38
N GLY A 166 20.31 15.52 -5.82
CA GLY A 166 20.12 15.54 -4.38
C GLY A 166 18.80 14.93 -3.94
N ILE A 167 18.78 14.50 -2.68
CA ILE A 167 17.62 13.95 -1.99
C ILE A 167 17.38 14.80 -0.72
N LYS A 168 16.15 15.24 -0.50
CA LYS A 168 15.74 15.97 0.72
C LYS A 168 14.63 15.22 1.44
N VAL A 169 14.67 15.28 2.75
CA VAL A 169 13.71 14.64 3.65
C VAL A 169 12.90 15.69 4.39
N PHE A 170 11.60 15.51 4.43
CA PHE A 170 10.66 16.43 5.05
C PHE A 170 9.75 15.68 6.04
N ALA A 171 9.18 16.41 6.99
CA ALA A 171 8.11 15.86 7.82
C ALA A 171 6.91 15.45 6.96
N ALA A 172 6.18 14.44 7.40
CA ALA A 172 5.00 13.96 6.67
C ALA A 172 3.92 15.05 6.50
N GLU A 173 3.87 15.99 7.43
CA GLU A 173 2.94 17.12 7.47
C GLU A 173 3.36 18.29 6.57
N ASP A 174 4.62 18.36 6.15
CA ASP A 174 5.11 19.41 5.23
C ASP A 174 4.71 19.09 3.78
N LEU A 175 3.43 19.26 3.49
CA LEU A 175 2.85 18.97 2.18
C LEU A 175 3.38 19.86 1.05
N LYS A 176 4.12 20.91 1.37
CA LYS A 176 4.72 21.85 0.41
C LYS A 176 6.22 21.68 0.25
N LEU A 177 6.84 20.77 1.03
CA LEU A 177 8.26 20.46 0.97
C LEU A 177 9.14 21.71 1.17
N GLN A 178 8.81 22.51 2.21
CA GLN A 178 9.45 23.82 2.45
C GLN A 178 10.56 23.75 3.49
N GLU A 179 10.45 22.86 4.48
CA GLU A 179 11.36 22.80 5.62
C GLU A 179 12.05 21.41 5.69
N PRO A 180 13.17 21.21 4.99
CA PRO A 180 13.91 19.95 5.07
C PRO A 180 14.36 19.67 6.50
N LEU A 181 14.18 18.43 6.98
CA LEU A 181 14.59 18.00 8.33
C LEU A 181 16.10 17.82 8.47
N PHE A 182 16.78 17.52 7.36
CA PHE A 182 18.21 17.24 7.29
C PHE A 182 18.85 18.04 6.16
N GLU A 183 20.18 18.11 6.15
CA GLU A 183 20.92 18.59 4.98
C GLU A 183 20.62 17.70 3.77
N GLU A 184 20.67 18.29 2.58
CA GLU A 184 20.47 17.55 1.32
C GLU A 184 21.53 16.46 1.19
N THR A 185 21.08 15.23 0.95
CA THR A 185 21.95 14.11 0.60
C THR A 185 22.34 14.25 -0.87
N PRO A 186 23.62 14.47 -1.20
CA PRO A 186 24.07 14.59 -2.59
C PRO A 186 23.98 13.24 -3.30
N VAL A 187 23.60 13.26 -4.57
CA VAL A 187 23.54 12.08 -5.44
C VAL A 187 24.73 12.13 -6.40
N SER A 188 25.52 11.08 -6.39
CA SER A 188 26.65 10.90 -7.33
C SER A 188 26.18 10.56 -8.75
N SER A 189 27.05 10.68 -9.74
CA SER A 189 26.72 10.27 -11.11
C SER A 189 26.40 8.80 -11.23
N GLU A 190 27.07 7.94 -10.46
CA GLU A 190 26.84 6.49 -10.44
C GLU A 190 25.45 6.16 -9.86
N GLU A 191 25.09 6.77 -8.73
CA GLU A 191 23.75 6.63 -8.13
C GLU A 191 22.67 7.12 -9.07
N ASN A 192 22.89 8.27 -9.75
CA ASN A 192 21.95 8.77 -10.73
C ASN A 192 21.75 7.79 -11.89
N ASP A 193 22.82 7.20 -12.42
CA ASP A 193 22.77 6.26 -13.53
C ASP A 193 22.10 4.94 -13.12
N ASN A 194 22.32 4.51 -11.87
CA ASN A 194 21.64 3.35 -11.28
C ASN A 194 20.18 3.65 -10.94
N GLY A 195 19.79 4.92 -10.77
CA GLY A 195 18.46 5.33 -10.38
C GLY A 195 18.14 5.01 -8.91
N GLU A 196 19.16 5.09 -8.03
CA GLU A 196 19.00 4.87 -6.59
C GLU A 196 19.92 5.74 -5.75
N GLY A 197 19.48 6.06 -4.54
CA GLY A 197 20.26 6.75 -3.52
C GLY A 197 19.78 6.37 -2.12
N PHE A 198 20.55 6.72 -1.11
CA PHE A 198 20.27 6.32 0.27
C PHE A 198 20.19 7.53 1.19
N VAL A 199 19.23 7.47 2.10
CA VAL A 199 19.07 8.45 3.18
C VAL A 199 19.21 7.71 4.50
N GLU A 200 20.04 8.23 5.38
CA GLU A 200 20.31 7.69 6.71
C GLU A 200 19.91 8.67 7.81
N GLY A 201 19.94 8.22 9.07
CA GLY A 201 19.65 9.05 10.24
C GLY A 201 18.17 9.33 10.46
N LEU A 202 17.29 8.55 9.86
CA LEU A 202 15.85 8.57 10.12
C LEU A 202 15.55 8.02 11.52
N SER A 203 14.37 8.35 12.05
CA SER A 203 13.88 7.80 13.32
C SER A 203 12.96 6.59 13.06
N PRO A 204 12.96 5.56 13.92
CA PRO A 204 12.02 4.45 13.78
C PRO A 204 10.56 4.88 13.87
N GLU A 205 9.66 4.08 13.27
CA GLU A 205 8.19 4.27 13.28
C GLU A 205 7.73 5.67 12.89
N THR A 206 8.48 6.33 12.00
CA THR A 206 8.24 7.73 11.63
C THR A 206 7.91 7.84 10.16
N ALA A 207 6.88 8.63 9.84
CA ALA A 207 6.52 8.94 8.47
C ALA A 207 7.27 10.17 7.97
N TYR A 208 7.74 10.11 6.72
CA TYR A 208 8.48 11.17 6.04
C TYR A 208 7.95 11.38 4.62
N GLN A 209 8.12 12.56 4.09
CA GLN A 209 8.13 12.80 2.65
C GLN A 209 9.58 12.88 2.18
N ILE A 210 9.97 12.07 1.20
CA ILE A 210 11.30 12.10 0.60
C ILE A 210 11.17 12.54 -0.85
N ALA A 211 11.95 13.55 -1.23
CA ALA A 211 11.91 14.16 -2.55
C ALA A 211 13.28 14.15 -3.21
N ILE A 212 13.30 13.98 -4.53
CA ILE A 212 14.50 14.04 -5.37
C ILE A 212 14.52 15.32 -6.20
N TYR A 213 15.71 15.86 -6.41
CA TYR A 213 15.93 17.14 -7.04
C TYR A 213 16.97 17.07 -8.16
N SER A 214 16.83 17.96 -9.16
CA SER A 214 17.89 18.33 -10.13
C SER A 214 18.24 19.79 -9.87
N GLY A 215 19.29 20.05 -9.10
CA GLY A 215 19.53 21.40 -8.54
C GLY A 215 18.37 21.82 -7.65
N GLU A 216 17.71 22.92 -7.99
CA GLU A 216 16.54 23.42 -7.24
C GLU A 216 15.21 22.83 -7.71
N ASP A 217 15.19 22.13 -8.85
CA ASP A 217 13.97 21.63 -9.46
C ASP A 217 13.59 20.28 -8.86
N ILE A 218 12.37 20.20 -8.31
CA ILE A 218 11.81 18.95 -7.79
C ILE A 218 11.49 17.99 -8.93
N ARG A 219 11.89 16.73 -8.79
CA ARG A 219 11.67 15.67 -9.78
C ARG A 219 10.67 14.61 -9.32
N GLY A 220 10.28 14.65 -8.08
CA GLY A 220 9.28 13.77 -7.47
C GLY A 220 9.43 13.71 -5.96
N TRP A 221 8.36 13.30 -5.30
CA TRP A 221 8.35 12.97 -3.88
C TRP A 221 7.36 11.84 -3.61
N VAL A 222 7.61 11.11 -2.53
CA VAL A 222 6.74 10.03 -2.07
C VAL A 222 6.87 9.86 -0.56
N ASN A 223 5.83 9.28 0.07
CA ASN A 223 5.84 9.01 1.49
C ASN A 223 6.63 7.73 1.80
N TYR A 224 7.45 7.80 2.82
CA TYR A 224 8.16 6.68 3.43
C TYR A 224 7.72 6.56 4.88
N THR A 225 7.59 5.35 5.38
CA THR A 225 7.39 5.10 6.81
C THR A 225 8.44 4.10 7.27
N THR A 226 9.28 4.52 8.20
CA THR A 226 10.33 3.65 8.77
C THR A 226 9.72 2.54 9.61
N LYS A 227 10.42 1.43 9.68
CA LYS A 227 10.03 0.27 10.49
C LYS A 227 10.20 0.56 11.99
N VAL A 228 9.67 -0.33 12.82
CA VAL A 228 10.01 -0.36 14.24
C VAL A 228 11.53 -0.52 14.41
N ALA A 229 12.09 -0.08 15.54
CA ALA A 229 13.51 -0.23 15.78
C ALA A 229 13.96 -1.68 15.60
N ASP A 230 15.08 -1.88 14.89
CA ASP A 230 15.69 -3.22 14.74
C ASP A 230 16.20 -3.75 16.08
N ILE A 231 16.53 -5.02 16.12
CA ILE A 231 17.09 -5.65 17.31
C ILE A 231 18.41 -4.97 17.68
N ASP A 232 18.55 -4.64 18.97
CA ASP A 232 19.81 -4.13 19.51
C ASP A 232 20.88 -5.23 19.50
N ALA A 233 21.79 -5.17 18.55
CA ALA A 233 22.89 -6.12 18.44
C ALA A 233 23.86 -6.07 19.63
N SER A 234 23.76 -5.08 20.53
CA SER A 234 24.54 -5.02 21.77
C SER A 234 23.92 -5.77 22.95
N ASP A 235 22.67 -6.26 22.79
CA ASP A 235 22.03 -7.12 23.82
C ASP A 235 22.85 -8.42 23.98
N PRO A 236 23.23 -8.81 25.18
CA PRO A 236 24.02 -10.02 25.41
C PRO A 236 23.33 -11.33 25.00
N ASN A 237 22.01 -11.31 24.75
CA ASN A 237 21.27 -12.44 24.22
C ASN A 237 21.21 -12.44 22.68
N VAL A 238 21.78 -11.43 22.02
CA VAL A 238 21.87 -11.37 20.56
C VAL A 238 23.25 -11.81 20.11
N ILE A 239 23.29 -12.79 19.20
CA ILE A 239 24.49 -13.23 18.53
C ILE A 239 24.45 -12.66 17.11
N ASP A 240 25.18 -11.58 16.90
CA ASP A 240 25.26 -10.90 15.62
C ASP A 240 26.30 -11.58 14.72
N ILE A 241 25.83 -12.22 13.65
CA ILE A 241 26.70 -12.89 12.66
C ILE A 241 26.68 -12.21 11.28
N ARG A 242 26.21 -10.96 11.19
CA ARG A 242 26.08 -10.24 9.92
C ARG A 242 27.41 -10.09 9.16
N GLU A 243 28.53 -10.08 9.88
CA GLU A 243 29.87 -10.02 9.27
C GLU A 243 30.43 -11.40 8.87
N ASN A 244 29.73 -12.50 9.20
CA ASN A 244 30.13 -13.86 8.86
C ASN A 244 29.19 -14.46 7.81
N GLU A 245 29.61 -14.45 6.55
CA GLU A 245 28.84 -14.96 5.41
C GLU A 245 29.12 -16.45 5.10
N SER A 246 29.83 -17.18 5.98
CA SER A 246 30.07 -18.61 5.76
C SER A 246 28.77 -19.40 5.86
N ALA A 247 28.61 -20.44 5.04
CA ALA A 247 27.41 -21.27 5.06
C ALA A 247 27.15 -21.89 6.44
N SER A 248 28.18 -22.23 7.22
CA SER A 248 28.04 -22.80 8.56
C SER A 248 27.74 -21.78 9.65
N ALA A 249 27.81 -20.48 9.40
CA ALA A 249 27.75 -19.45 10.44
C ALA A 249 26.51 -19.55 11.35
N VAL A 250 25.36 -19.87 10.79
CA VAL A 250 24.12 -20.08 11.60
C VAL A 250 24.23 -21.34 12.45
N ALA A 251 24.73 -22.45 11.90
CA ALA A 251 24.90 -23.69 12.65
C ALA A 251 25.89 -23.51 13.80
N ASP A 252 27.02 -22.85 13.57
CA ASP A 252 28.02 -22.55 14.58
C ASP A 252 27.46 -21.62 15.67
N ALA A 253 26.71 -20.60 15.29
CA ALA A 253 26.04 -19.68 16.23
C ALA A 253 24.99 -20.40 17.08
N VAL A 254 24.15 -21.25 16.49
CA VAL A 254 23.15 -22.05 17.23
C VAL A 254 23.84 -22.98 18.22
N ALA A 255 24.91 -23.63 17.84
CA ALA A 255 25.67 -24.53 18.75
C ALA A 255 26.20 -23.76 19.97
N ALA A 256 26.75 -22.56 19.78
CA ALA A 256 27.33 -21.72 20.81
C ALA A 256 26.29 -20.93 21.64
N ALA A 257 25.10 -20.72 21.14
CA ALA A 257 24.08 -19.85 21.74
C ALA A 257 23.64 -20.29 23.12
N PRO A 258 23.38 -19.38 24.07
CA PRO A 258 22.60 -19.67 25.27
C PRO A 258 21.14 -19.98 24.91
N ASP A 259 20.40 -20.56 25.88
CA ASP A 259 18.96 -20.76 25.74
C ASP A 259 18.24 -19.42 25.61
N GLY A 260 17.35 -19.32 24.64
CA GLY A 260 16.58 -18.12 24.36
C GLY A 260 17.26 -17.05 23.47
N ALA A 261 18.48 -17.34 22.98
CA ALA A 261 19.23 -16.38 22.20
C ALA A 261 18.55 -16.05 20.83
N THR A 262 18.81 -14.84 20.35
CA THR A 262 18.49 -14.41 18.99
C THR A 262 19.78 -14.38 18.14
N ILE A 263 19.76 -15.07 17.01
CA ILE A 263 20.84 -15.02 16.01
C ILE A 263 20.42 -14.03 14.92
N LEU A 264 21.20 -12.95 14.80
CA LEU A 264 20.97 -11.89 13.84
C LEU A 264 21.80 -12.14 12.58
N VAL A 265 21.12 -12.41 11.45
CA VAL A 265 21.75 -12.79 10.18
C VAL A 265 21.69 -11.68 9.14
N LYS A 266 22.60 -11.72 8.17
CA LYS A 266 22.68 -10.75 7.07
C LYS A 266 21.70 -11.13 5.96
N ARG A 267 20.94 -10.17 5.46
CA ARG A 267 20.09 -10.33 4.26
C ARG A 267 20.94 -10.66 3.03
N GLY A 268 20.36 -11.41 2.09
CA GLY A 268 21.01 -11.79 0.83
C GLY A 268 22.07 -12.90 0.94
N VAL A 269 22.37 -13.37 2.16
CA VAL A 269 23.34 -14.46 2.39
C VAL A 269 22.61 -15.79 2.54
N THR A 270 23.21 -16.86 2.01
CA THR A 270 22.71 -18.24 2.19
C THR A 270 23.53 -18.96 3.25
N TYR A 271 22.86 -19.46 4.25
CA TYR A 271 23.39 -20.25 5.35
C TYR A 271 22.82 -21.66 5.31
N ASP A 272 23.57 -22.63 5.81
CA ASP A 272 23.07 -23.99 6.00
C ASP A 272 22.15 -24.05 7.23
N LEU A 273 21.04 -24.77 7.11
CA LEU A 273 20.22 -25.12 8.26
C LEU A 273 21.04 -26.04 9.18
N PRO A 274 21.03 -25.84 10.53
CA PRO A 274 21.79 -26.69 11.44
C PRO A 274 21.48 -28.19 11.29
N GLY A 275 22.51 -29.02 11.31
CA GLY A 275 22.37 -30.47 11.24
C GLY A 275 22.28 -31.15 12.62
N ASP A 276 22.87 -30.54 13.64
CA ASP A 276 22.82 -31.04 15.00
C ASP A 276 21.47 -30.83 15.68
N ASN A 277 21.03 -31.75 16.51
CA ASN A 277 19.75 -31.69 17.18
C ASN A 277 19.62 -30.45 18.08
N LEU A 278 18.52 -29.74 17.96
CA LEU A 278 18.23 -28.57 18.80
C LEU A 278 17.82 -28.98 20.18
N THR A 279 18.43 -28.34 21.20
CA THR A 279 18.20 -28.62 22.63
C THR A 279 17.67 -27.41 23.41
N LYS A 280 17.53 -26.26 22.75
CA LYS A 280 17.30 -24.96 23.39
C LYS A 280 16.35 -24.08 22.61
N SER A 281 15.83 -23.06 23.25
CA SER A 281 15.04 -22.00 22.60
C SER A 281 15.95 -21.13 21.74
N ILE A 282 15.47 -20.74 20.56
CA ILE A 282 16.23 -19.94 19.60
C ILE A 282 15.30 -19.08 18.74
N THR A 283 15.76 -17.89 18.43
CA THR A 283 15.22 -17.06 17.35
C THR A 283 16.30 -16.86 16.30
N ILE A 284 15.99 -17.09 15.03
CA ILE A 284 16.85 -16.72 13.91
C ILE A 284 16.13 -15.62 13.13
N GLN A 285 16.75 -14.45 13.04
CA GLN A 285 16.14 -13.27 12.45
C GLN A 285 17.09 -12.56 11.50
N ALA A 286 16.58 -12.15 10.32
CA ALA A 286 17.35 -11.26 9.47
C ALA A 286 17.33 -9.83 10.02
N ALA A 287 18.50 -9.20 10.08
CA ALA A 287 18.59 -7.76 10.31
C ALA A 287 17.93 -6.98 9.19
N TYR A 288 17.49 -5.76 9.48
CA TYR A 288 17.03 -4.88 8.42
C TYR A 288 18.15 -4.58 7.41
N GLY A 289 17.76 -4.41 6.17
CA GLY A 289 18.63 -4.09 5.06
C GLY A 289 17.80 -3.86 3.80
N PHE A 290 18.44 -3.35 2.78
CA PHE A 290 17.82 -3.05 1.50
C PHE A 290 17.85 -4.24 0.55
N GLY A 291 16.88 -4.27 -0.36
CA GLY A 291 16.76 -5.27 -1.39
C GLY A 291 15.77 -6.40 -1.07
N GLU A 292 15.28 -7.00 -2.15
CA GLU A 292 14.23 -8.03 -2.11
C GLU A 292 14.71 -9.34 -1.48
N GLN A 293 16.00 -9.67 -1.63
CA GLN A 293 16.55 -10.95 -1.21
C GLN A 293 16.60 -11.07 0.30
N LYS A 294 15.93 -12.09 0.86
CA LYS A 294 16.01 -12.45 2.27
C LYS A 294 17.31 -13.20 2.57
N ALA A 295 17.67 -13.27 3.85
CA ALA A 295 18.65 -14.26 4.31
C ALA A 295 18.02 -15.65 4.15
N LYS A 296 18.81 -16.61 3.61
CA LYS A 296 18.32 -17.94 3.29
C LYS A 296 18.90 -18.98 4.24
N LEU A 297 18.04 -19.79 4.83
CA LEU A 297 18.40 -21.05 5.49
C LEU A 297 18.12 -22.20 4.52
N TYR A 298 19.17 -22.86 4.07
CA TYR A 298 19.10 -23.91 3.08
C TYR A 298 19.33 -25.29 3.69
N THR A 299 18.57 -26.29 3.28
CA THR A 299 18.71 -27.63 3.79
C THR A 299 18.71 -28.68 2.67
N THR A 300 19.54 -29.72 2.85
CA THR A 300 19.55 -30.93 2.05
C THR A 300 19.07 -32.15 2.87
N GLY A 301 18.28 -31.89 3.89
CA GLY A 301 17.79 -32.92 4.80
C GLY A 301 16.76 -32.39 5.77
N ASN A 302 17.07 -32.39 7.05
CA ASN A 302 16.20 -31.83 8.09
C ASN A 302 16.94 -31.48 9.36
N TRP A 303 16.39 -30.52 10.11
CA TRP A 303 16.79 -30.24 11.47
C TRP A 303 15.94 -31.04 12.45
N ASN A 304 16.55 -31.64 13.46
CA ASN A 304 15.83 -32.39 14.48
C ASN A 304 15.89 -31.69 15.84
N ILE A 305 15.02 -32.13 16.74
CA ILE A 305 14.99 -31.71 18.14
C ILE A 305 15.45 -32.91 19.00
N GLU A 306 16.32 -32.66 19.93
CA GLU A 306 16.84 -33.69 20.82
C GLU A 306 15.74 -34.25 21.74
N GLY A 307 15.78 -35.55 22.02
CA GLY A 307 14.88 -36.20 22.97
C GLY A 307 15.00 -35.63 24.37
N ASN A 308 13.92 -35.67 25.15
CA ASN A 308 13.82 -35.09 26.48
C ASN A 308 14.03 -33.56 26.53
N SER A 309 13.76 -32.85 25.47
CA SER A 309 13.85 -31.40 25.40
C SER A 309 12.54 -30.70 25.80
N ASN A 310 12.71 -29.61 26.55
CA ASN A 310 11.64 -28.69 26.90
C ASN A 310 12.04 -27.29 26.41
N ILE A 311 11.50 -26.86 25.26
CA ILE A 311 11.89 -25.66 24.51
C ILE A 311 10.76 -24.65 24.59
N ASP A 312 11.08 -23.42 24.99
CA ASP A 312 10.10 -22.36 25.05
C ASP A 312 9.71 -21.88 23.63
N HIS A 313 10.69 -21.63 22.78
CA HIS A 313 10.37 -21.18 21.40
C HIS A 313 11.45 -21.57 20.38
N ILE A 314 10.98 -21.73 19.14
CA ILE A 314 11.77 -21.81 17.91
C ILE A 314 11.15 -20.83 16.93
N ARG A 315 11.83 -19.70 16.65
CA ARG A 315 11.30 -18.63 15.84
C ARG A 315 12.17 -18.32 14.64
N PHE A 316 11.53 -18.11 13.50
CA PHE A 316 12.14 -17.65 12.25
C PHE A 316 11.48 -16.35 11.83
N VAL A 317 12.29 -15.29 11.64
CA VAL A 317 11.77 -13.95 11.33
C VAL A 317 12.49 -13.37 10.11
N ASP A 318 11.73 -12.99 9.11
CA ASP A 318 12.19 -12.34 7.88
C ASP A 318 13.21 -13.16 7.06
N LEU A 319 13.01 -14.46 6.94
CA LEU A 319 13.92 -15.41 6.32
C LEU A 319 13.30 -16.12 5.10
N GLU A 320 14.17 -16.63 4.20
CA GLU A 320 13.83 -17.70 3.26
C GLU A 320 14.30 -19.04 3.85
N LEU A 321 13.39 -20.00 4.04
CA LEU A 321 13.71 -21.38 4.43
C LEU A 321 13.43 -22.28 3.24
N ARG A 322 14.48 -22.93 2.72
CA ARG A 322 14.39 -23.66 1.48
C ARG A 322 15.11 -25.01 1.52
N GLY A 323 14.44 -26.04 1.06
CA GLY A 323 15.04 -27.35 0.80
C GLY A 323 15.58 -27.50 -0.63
N GLU A 324 16.34 -28.53 -0.86
CA GLU A 324 16.77 -28.98 -2.18
C GLU A 324 15.73 -29.90 -2.82
N ASP A 325 15.19 -30.83 -2.04
CA ASP A 325 14.34 -31.90 -2.52
C ASP A 325 12.91 -31.80 -1.97
N PHE A 326 11.97 -31.41 -2.82
CA PHE A 326 10.55 -31.42 -2.59
C PHE A 326 10.01 -32.80 -2.10
N SER A 327 10.68 -33.90 -2.37
CA SER A 327 10.27 -35.26 -1.97
C SER A 327 11.00 -35.78 -0.72
N GLY A 328 12.03 -35.09 -0.23
CA GLY A 328 12.92 -35.54 0.84
C GLY A 328 13.00 -34.62 2.06
N ASP A 329 13.11 -33.32 1.85
CA ASP A 329 13.57 -32.36 2.86
C ASP A 329 12.47 -31.82 3.77
N TYR A 330 12.83 -31.51 5.02
CA TYR A 330 11.96 -30.86 6.00
C TYR A 330 12.75 -29.74 6.71
N ILE A 331 12.04 -28.76 7.27
CA ILE A 331 12.68 -27.91 8.30
C ILE A 331 12.88 -28.78 9.56
N PHE A 332 11.81 -29.39 10.07
CA PHE A 332 11.88 -30.27 11.23
C PHE A 332 11.26 -31.62 10.97
N ASN A 333 11.95 -32.71 11.36
CA ASN A 333 11.43 -34.06 11.24
C ASN A 333 11.79 -34.95 12.46
N PRO A 334 11.55 -34.48 13.70
CA PRO A 334 11.91 -35.25 14.91
C PRO A 334 11.14 -36.56 15.00
N ASN A 335 11.85 -37.58 15.48
CA ASN A 335 11.31 -38.92 15.72
C ASN A 335 11.90 -39.48 17.02
N THR A 336 11.75 -38.72 18.08
CA THR A 336 12.28 -39.03 19.42
C THR A 336 11.21 -38.80 20.46
N ASP A 337 11.48 -39.17 21.72
CA ASP A 337 10.51 -39.13 22.77
C ASP A 337 10.73 -37.98 23.77
N ASN A 338 9.65 -37.58 24.43
CA ASN A 338 9.62 -36.56 25.49
C ASN A 338 10.09 -35.18 25.01
N ILE A 339 9.63 -34.76 23.84
CA ILE A 339 9.86 -33.42 23.34
C ILE A 339 8.60 -32.57 23.57
N TYR A 340 8.80 -31.44 24.23
CA TYR A 340 7.79 -30.36 24.32
C TYR A 340 8.38 -29.07 23.81
N VAL A 341 7.63 -28.39 22.89
CA VAL A 341 7.94 -27.05 22.40
C VAL A 341 6.70 -26.20 22.54
N ARG A 342 6.82 -25.10 23.33
CA ARG A 342 5.69 -24.20 23.55
C ARG A 342 5.32 -23.43 22.26
N GLU A 343 6.30 -23.02 21.45
CA GLU A 343 6.05 -22.27 20.23
C GLU A 343 7.03 -22.62 19.11
N VAL A 344 6.49 -22.89 17.93
CA VAL A 344 7.24 -22.86 16.66
C VAL A 344 6.58 -21.83 15.77
N SER A 345 7.31 -20.79 15.37
CA SER A 345 6.72 -19.70 14.58
C SER A 345 7.59 -19.25 13.41
N PHE A 346 6.89 -18.85 12.35
CA PHE A 346 7.43 -18.28 11.12
C PHE A 346 6.74 -16.94 10.86
N GLU A 347 7.49 -15.86 10.92
CA GLU A 347 7.02 -14.49 10.72
C GLU A 347 7.70 -13.86 9.52
N ASN A 348 6.94 -13.33 8.58
CA ASN A 348 7.46 -12.70 7.36
C ASN A 348 8.46 -13.60 6.58
N CYS A 349 8.20 -14.90 6.53
CA CYS A 349 9.09 -15.88 5.91
C CYS A 349 8.65 -16.28 4.50
N GLN A 350 9.63 -16.72 3.69
CA GLN A 350 9.40 -17.49 2.46
C GLN A 350 9.81 -18.93 2.71
N ILE A 351 8.90 -19.89 2.57
CA ILE A 351 9.15 -21.29 2.91
C ILE A 351 8.85 -22.16 1.70
N GLY A 352 9.81 -22.96 1.25
CA GLY A 352 9.53 -23.74 0.05
C GLY A 352 10.50 -24.84 -0.31
N THR A 353 10.12 -25.62 -1.34
CA THR A 353 10.84 -26.76 -1.87
C THR A 353 11.12 -27.81 -0.80
N LEU A 354 10.09 -28.15 -0.03
CA LEU A 354 10.17 -29.09 1.10
C LEU A 354 9.14 -30.21 0.93
N ARG A 355 9.45 -31.39 1.42
CA ARG A 355 8.48 -32.48 1.53
C ARG A 355 7.39 -32.18 2.57
N GLY A 356 7.75 -31.45 3.61
CA GLY A 356 6.89 -30.90 4.64
C GLY A 356 7.63 -29.86 5.46
N ILE A 357 6.93 -28.90 6.05
CA ILE A 357 7.57 -27.92 6.91
C ILE A 357 7.98 -28.61 8.21
N MET A 358 7.03 -29.26 8.90
CA MET A 358 7.30 -29.99 10.14
C MET A 358 6.54 -31.31 10.18
N ARG A 359 7.27 -32.40 10.35
CA ARG A 359 6.71 -33.73 10.63
C ARG A 359 7.16 -34.21 11.98
N ILE A 360 6.26 -34.47 12.91
CA ILE A 360 6.56 -34.94 14.25
C ILE A 360 6.12 -36.39 14.44
N ARG A 361 6.97 -37.17 15.13
CA ARG A 361 6.75 -38.60 15.45
C ARG A 361 7.21 -38.85 16.89
N GLY A 362 7.02 -40.08 17.40
CA GLY A 362 7.34 -40.40 18.79
C GLY A 362 6.39 -39.68 19.77
N THR A 363 6.92 -39.19 20.88
CA THR A 363 6.18 -38.41 21.89
C THR A 363 6.60 -36.92 21.79
N VAL A 364 6.15 -36.24 20.73
CA VAL A 364 6.50 -34.84 20.45
C VAL A 364 5.26 -33.98 20.54
N GLU A 365 5.27 -33.00 21.41
CA GLU A 365 4.17 -32.04 21.58
C GLU A 365 4.63 -30.62 21.21
N ILE A 366 3.92 -30.03 20.24
CA ILE A 366 4.05 -28.61 19.88
C ILE A 366 2.79 -27.91 20.37
N ASP A 367 2.93 -26.98 21.32
CA ASP A 367 1.75 -26.30 21.85
C ASP A 367 1.21 -25.24 20.91
N ASN A 368 2.07 -24.42 20.30
CA ASN A 368 1.64 -23.44 19.30
C ASN A 368 2.50 -23.56 18.04
N PHE A 369 1.85 -23.80 16.89
CA PHE A 369 2.48 -23.74 15.57
C PHE A 369 1.88 -22.59 14.77
N ILE A 370 2.71 -21.61 14.40
CA ILE A 370 2.26 -20.34 13.84
C ILE A 370 2.98 -20.05 12.51
N ILE A 371 2.22 -19.71 11.48
CA ILE A 371 2.73 -19.10 10.24
C ILE A 371 1.97 -17.79 10.06
N ASN A 372 2.69 -16.66 10.10
CA ASN A 372 2.11 -15.34 9.92
C ASN A 372 2.87 -14.54 8.87
N ASN A 373 2.15 -13.71 8.11
CA ASN A 373 2.71 -12.77 7.13
C ASN A 373 3.74 -13.44 6.19
N SER A 374 3.49 -14.68 5.77
CA SER A 374 4.49 -15.53 5.11
C SER A 374 3.98 -16.08 3.76
N VAL A 375 4.92 -16.47 2.92
CA VAL A 375 4.65 -17.17 1.66
C VAL A 375 5.17 -18.59 1.76
N VAL A 376 4.28 -19.57 1.57
CA VAL A 376 4.60 -21.00 1.55
C VAL A 376 4.39 -21.51 0.13
N ASP A 377 5.43 -22.01 -0.51
CA ASP A 377 5.37 -22.48 -1.90
C ASP A 377 6.08 -23.82 -2.08
N SER A 378 5.51 -24.70 -2.89
CA SER A 378 6.12 -25.99 -3.25
C SER A 378 6.38 -26.88 -2.04
N ILE A 379 5.32 -27.29 -1.37
CA ILE A 379 5.33 -28.25 -0.23
C ILE A 379 4.72 -29.58 -0.66
N GLY A 380 5.45 -30.66 -0.42
CA GLY A 380 5.10 -32.01 -0.83
C GLY A 380 4.08 -32.70 0.08
N ASN A 381 4.08 -34.04 -0.01
CA ASN A 381 3.01 -34.89 0.48
C ASN A 381 2.90 -35.04 2.02
N TYR A 382 3.85 -34.49 2.77
CA TYR A 382 3.73 -34.36 4.23
C TYR A 382 3.15 -33.02 4.67
N GLY A 383 2.91 -32.11 3.70
CA GLY A 383 2.12 -30.92 3.90
C GLY A 383 2.78 -29.84 4.76
N ILE A 384 1.96 -28.89 5.18
CA ILE A 384 2.43 -27.83 6.05
C ILE A 384 2.92 -28.46 7.36
N ILE A 385 2.09 -29.30 7.99
CA ILE A 385 2.46 -30.06 9.21
C ILE A 385 1.86 -31.45 9.18
N THR A 386 2.59 -32.39 9.79
CA THR A 386 2.10 -33.77 10.00
C THR A 386 2.49 -34.29 11.39
N ALA A 387 1.49 -34.68 12.20
CA ALA A 387 1.67 -35.50 13.39
C ALA A 387 1.39 -36.97 13.02
N ASP A 388 2.44 -37.81 12.98
CA ASP A 388 2.37 -39.12 12.28
C ASP A 388 2.47 -40.34 13.21
N THR A 389 2.51 -40.21 14.53
CA THR A 389 2.41 -41.32 15.45
C THR A 389 0.96 -41.59 15.79
N ASN A 390 0.51 -42.83 15.52
CA ASN A 390 -0.83 -43.25 15.85
C ASN A 390 -0.93 -43.64 17.34
N PRO A 391 -1.80 -43.02 18.13
CA PRO A 391 -1.99 -43.39 19.55
C PRO A 391 -2.31 -44.89 19.77
N ALA A 392 -3.06 -45.50 18.88
CA ALA A 392 -3.39 -46.94 18.99
C ALA A 392 -2.14 -47.83 18.83
N ASP A 393 -1.13 -47.39 18.07
CA ASP A 393 0.11 -48.14 17.88
C ASP A 393 1.13 -47.86 19.03
N ALA A 394 0.96 -46.72 19.72
CA ALA A 394 1.81 -46.33 20.83
C ALA A 394 1.32 -46.76 22.24
N GLY A 395 0.18 -47.43 22.30
CA GLY A 395 -0.47 -47.81 23.59
C GLY A 395 -1.03 -46.56 24.30
N GLU A 396 -0.86 -46.49 25.59
CA GLU A 396 -1.31 -45.35 26.43
C GLU A 396 -0.31 -44.18 26.49
N THR A 397 0.82 -44.30 25.81
CA THR A 397 1.88 -43.25 25.83
C THR A 397 1.40 -41.99 25.03
N PRO A 398 1.64 -40.80 25.56
CA PRO A 398 1.43 -39.59 24.82
C PRO A 398 2.09 -39.64 23.42
N THR A 399 1.45 -39.11 22.40
CA THR A 399 1.94 -39.23 21.05
C THR A 399 2.14 -37.85 20.42
N ALA A 400 2.71 -37.84 19.19
CA ALA A 400 2.94 -36.63 18.44
C ALA A 400 1.66 -35.81 18.25
N ARG A 401 1.64 -34.55 18.61
CA ARG A 401 0.51 -33.63 18.42
C ARG A 401 0.92 -32.17 18.30
N PHE A 402 0.10 -31.44 17.55
CA PHE A 402 0.07 -29.97 17.53
C PHE A 402 -1.20 -29.55 18.27
N ASN A 403 -1.08 -28.77 19.35
CA ASN A 403 -2.24 -28.34 20.13
C ASN A 403 -2.97 -27.18 19.42
N ASN A 404 -2.29 -26.08 19.18
CA ASN A 404 -2.86 -24.88 18.56
C ASN A 404 -2.13 -24.59 17.26
N ILE A 405 -2.89 -24.49 16.17
CA ILE A 405 -2.36 -24.27 14.82
C ILE A 405 -2.95 -22.96 14.32
N THR A 406 -2.10 -22.02 13.92
CA THR A 406 -2.53 -20.72 13.40
C THR A 406 -1.81 -20.41 12.09
N PHE A 407 -2.58 -20.16 11.04
CA PHE A 407 -2.11 -19.57 9.79
C PHE A 407 -2.81 -18.23 9.60
N SER A 408 -2.05 -17.15 9.47
CA SER A 408 -2.60 -15.81 9.32
C SER A 408 -1.83 -14.97 8.30
N ASN A 409 -2.53 -14.07 7.61
CA ASN A 409 -1.97 -13.10 6.67
C ASN A 409 -0.99 -13.70 5.64
N SER A 410 -1.19 -14.95 5.24
CA SER A 410 -0.20 -15.74 4.52
C SER A 410 -0.73 -16.28 3.20
N THR A 411 0.18 -16.53 2.27
CA THR A 411 -0.13 -17.14 0.98
C THR A 411 0.44 -18.55 0.90
N PHE A 412 -0.37 -19.50 0.53
CA PHE A 412 -0.01 -20.90 0.32
C PHE A 412 -0.22 -21.26 -1.15
N ASN A 413 0.88 -21.58 -1.85
CA ASN A 413 0.87 -21.91 -3.27
C ASN A 413 1.57 -23.25 -3.50
N LYS A 414 1.03 -24.09 -4.38
CA LYS A 414 1.59 -25.41 -4.71
C LYS A 414 1.87 -26.26 -3.46
N VAL A 415 0.91 -26.38 -2.59
CA VAL A 415 0.98 -27.22 -1.40
C VAL A 415 0.20 -28.51 -1.66
N ASP A 416 0.89 -29.64 -1.65
CA ASP A 416 0.32 -30.96 -1.96
C ASP A 416 -0.72 -31.40 -0.91
N THR A 417 -0.43 -31.20 0.38
CA THR A 417 -1.27 -31.55 1.52
C THR A 417 -1.21 -30.45 2.56
N GLY A 418 -2.33 -30.14 3.23
CA GLY A 418 -2.37 -29.14 4.29
C GLY A 418 -1.91 -29.68 5.64
N VAL A 419 -2.84 -29.86 6.58
CA VAL A 419 -2.59 -30.38 7.93
C VAL A 419 -2.99 -31.84 8.02
N GLN A 420 -2.07 -32.68 8.48
CA GLN A 420 -2.36 -34.08 8.78
C GLN A 420 -2.05 -34.39 10.26
N SER A 421 -2.97 -35.07 10.94
CA SER A 421 -2.76 -35.51 12.33
C SER A 421 -3.36 -36.89 12.57
N ARG A 422 -2.62 -37.72 13.33
CA ARG A 422 -3.12 -38.95 13.94
C ARG A 422 -3.53 -38.77 15.40
N ASN A 423 -3.58 -37.50 15.85
CA ASN A 423 -3.96 -37.15 17.22
C ASN A 423 -4.81 -35.88 17.21
N ASN A 424 -5.45 -35.62 18.36
CA ASN A 424 -6.28 -34.42 18.55
C ASN A 424 -5.44 -33.14 18.56
N SER A 425 -6.08 -32.03 18.18
CA SER A 425 -5.61 -30.67 18.43
C SER A 425 -6.60 -29.92 19.33
N GLN A 426 -6.17 -28.82 19.92
CA GLN A 426 -7.04 -27.92 20.68
C GLN A 426 -7.75 -26.93 19.76
N SER A 427 -7.03 -26.28 18.84
CA SER A 427 -7.59 -25.32 17.91
C SER A 427 -6.86 -25.33 16.56
N LEU A 428 -7.59 -24.94 15.49
CA LEU A 428 -7.02 -24.64 14.20
C LEU A 428 -7.65 -23.36 13.69
N VAL A 429 -6.84 -22.33 13.46
CA VAL A 429 -7.28 -21.02 12.99
C VAL A 429 -6.59 -20.68 11.68
N ILE A 430 -7.37 -20.30 10.67
CA ILE A 430 -6.89 -19.81 9.38
C ILE A 430 -7.56 -18.45 9.15
N GLU A 431 -6.79 -17.39 9.07
CA GLU A 431 -7.31 -16.05 8.97
C GLU A 431 -6.54 -15.19 7.96
N SER A 432 -7.28 -14.52 7.07
CA SER A 432 -6.70 -13.61 6.07
C SER A 432 -5.64 -14.28 5.19
N CYS A 433 -5.86 -15.54 4.81
CA CYS A 433 -4.94 -16.32 4.00
C CYS A 433 -5.43 -16.48 2.56
N THR A 434 -4.47 -16.64 1.64
CA THR A 434 -4.74 -17.00 0.24
C THR A 434 -4.17 -18.38 -0.06
N PHE A 435 -4.98 -19.24 -0.63
CA PHE A 435 -4.61 -20.60 -1.06
C PHE A 435 -4.76 -20.70 -2.57
N ALA A 436 -3.67 -20.94 -3.29
CA ALA A 436 -3.65 -21.08 -4.75
C ALA A 436 -2.87 -22.33 -5.15
N ASN A 437 -3.30 -23.04 -6.19
CA ASN A 437 -2.73 -24.34 -6.57
C ASN A 437 -2.54 -25.23 -5.35
N PHE A 438 -3.58 -25.29 -4.52
CA PHE A 438 -3.50 -25.87 -3.19
C PHE A 438 -4.26 -27.18 -3.15
N ILE A 439 -3.62 -28.20 -2.57
CA ILE A 439 -4.03 -29.61 -2.51
C ILE A 439 -3.97 -30.33 -3.86
N ASN A 440 -3.13 -31.34 -3.90
CA ASN A 440 -2.96 -32.20 -5.06
C ASN A 440 -4.04 -33.33 -5.12
N THR A 441 -4.18 -33.96 -6.27
CA THR A 441 -5.12 -35.06 -6.50
C THR A 441 -5.05 -36.15 -5.42
N GLY A 442 -6.19 -36.43 -4.79
CA GLY A 442 -6.29 -37.43 -3.73
C GLY A 442 -5.72 -37.03 -2.37
N ALA A 443 -5.08 -35.88 -2.27
CA ALA A 443 -4.59 -35.31 -1.00
C ALA A 443 -5.70 -34.67 -0.16
N ARG A 444 -5.38 -34.11 0.99
CA ARG A 444 -6.35 -33.56 1.94
C ARG A 444 -5.86 -32.20 2.45
N PHE A 445 -6.79 -31.25 2.54
CA PHE A 445 -6.51 -29.98 3.19
C PHE A 445 -6.33 -30.17 4.71
N LEU A 446 -7.34 -30.72 5.36
CA LEU A 446 -7.31 -31.04 6.79
C LEU A 446 -7.66 -32.50 6.98
N ARG A 447 -6.76 -33.26 7.62
CA ARG A 447 -6.94 -34.68 7.83
C ARG A 447 -6.60 -35.08 9.26
N TYR A 448 -7.63 -35.35 10.06
CA TYR A 448 -7.50 -35.95 11.37
C TYR A 448 -7.88 -37.43 11.27
N ARG A 449 -6.92 -38.35 11.51
CA ARG A 449 -7.06 -39.78 11.23
C ARG A 449 -6.58 -40.71 12.31
N GLY A 450 -6.58 -40.23 13.59
CA GLY A 450 -6.05 -40.98 14.72
C GLY A 450 -6.96 -42.15 15.21
N GLY A 451 -8.09 -42.39 14.59
CA GLY A 451 -9.10 -43.33 15.06
C GLY A 451 -10.02 -42.74 16.14
N ASP A 452 -10.81 -43.57 16.78
CA ASP A 452 -11.81 -43.15 17.76
C ASP A 452 -11.17 -42.39 18.92
N GLY A 453 -11.67 -41.20 19.20
CA GLY A 453 -11.16 -40.32 20.25
C GLY A 453 -9.91 -39.51 19.91
N ASN A 454 -9.27 -39.75 18.74
CA ASN A 454 -8.01 -39.07 18.33
C ASN A 454 -8.11 -38.40 16.96
N ASN A 455 -9.29 -37.95 16.58
CA ASN A 455 -9.58 -37.34 15.29
C ASN A 455 -10.34 -36.00 15.43
N ASN A 456 -10.11 -35.25 16.49
CA ASN A 456 -10.88 -34.09 16.88
C ASN A 456 -10.03 -32.83 17.02
N VAL A 457 -10.67 -31.68 16.83
CA VAL A 457 -10.16 -30.34 17.19
C VAL A 457 -11.10 -29.78 18.26
N ALA A 458 -10.67 -29.79 19.52
CA ALA A 458 -11.55 -29.59 20.68
C ALA A 458 -12.31 -28.23 20.64
N ASN A 459 -11.62 -27.16 20.30
CA ASN A 459 -12.20 -25.80 20.20
C ASN A 459 -12.64 -25.46 18.77
N GLY A 460 -12.65 -26.44 17.86
CA GLY A 460 -13.09 -26.30 16.49
C GLY A 460 -12.03 -25.75 15.54
N ILE A 461 -12.46 -25.71 14.26
CA ILE A 461 -11.68 -25.17 13.14
C ILE A 461 -12.34 -23.87 12.72
N GLN A 462 -11.57 -22.79 12.68
CA GLN A 462 -12.02 -21.47 12.25
C GLN A 462 -11.31 -21.06 10.99
N ILE A 463 -12.06 -20.76 9.94
CA ILE A 463 -11.53 -20.23 8.66
C ILE A 463 -12.25 -18.92 8.40
N ARG A 464 -11.50 -17.81 8.37
CA ARG A 464 -12.05 -16.47 8.23
C ARG A 464 -11.27 -15.64 7.22
N ASN A 465 -11.96 -14.73 6.51
CA ASN A 465 -11.36 -13.72 5.63
C ASN A 465 -10.35 -14.29 4.62
N SER A 466 -10.52 -15.55 4.20
CA SER A 466 -9.54 -16.27 3.41
C SER A 466 -10.07 -16.59 2.01
N ILE A 467 -9.16 -16.66 1.05
CA ILE A 467 -9.47 -16.96 -0.36
C ILE A 467 -8.92 -18.34 -0.71
N PHE A 468 -9.77 -19.19 -1.24
CA PHE A 468 -9.39 -20.48 -1.82
C PHE A 468 -9.55 -20.38 -3.34
N GLY A 469 -8.42 -20.38 -4.03
CA GLY A 469 -8.36 -20.31 -5.48
C GLY A 469 -8.29 -21.69 -6.12
N HIS A 470 -7.54 -21.78 -7.20
CA HIS A 470 -7.35 -22.98 -7.97
C HIS A 470 -6.76 -24.13 -7.13
N SER A 471 -7.33 -25.33 -7.23
CA SER A 471 -6.66 -26.51 -6.69
C SER A 471 -5.47 -26.92 -7.59
N TRP A 472 -4.55 -27.72 -7.07
CA TRP A 472 -3.43 -28.26 -7.84
C TRP A 472 -3.82 -29.53 -8.63
N ASP A 473 -5.05 -29.94 -8.52
CA ASP A 473 -5.57 -31.11 -9.26
C ASP A 473 -5.73 -30.78 -10.74
N GLN A 474 -4.86 -31.35 -11.55
CA GLN A 474 -4.92 -31.25 -13.00
C GLN A 474 -5.63 -32.40 -13.68
N SER A 475 -6.00 -33.44 -12.93
CA SER A 475 -6.69 -34.64 -13.45
C SER A 475 -8.21 -34.48 -13.54
N GLY A 476 -8.79 -33.50 -12.85
CA GLY A 476 -10.23 -33.31 -12.75
C GLY A 476 -10.94 -34.27 -11.77
N GLU A 477 -10.19 -35.00 -10.94
CA GLU A 477 -10.75 -35.92 -9.95
C GLU A 477 -11.25 -35.22 -8.67
N GLY A 478 -10.97 -33.95 -8.53
CA GLY A 478 -11.35 -33.13 -7.38
C GLY A 478 -10.42 -33.28 -6.17
N VAL A 479 -10.61 -32.38 -5.25
CA VAL A 479 -9.84 -32.25 -4.00
C VAL A 479 -10.76 -32.48 -2.82
N TYR A 480 -10.29 -33.20 -1.80
CA TYR A 480 -11.09 -33.59 -0.64
C TYR A 480 -10.62 -32.87 0.65
#